data_b2abde3f359fd3fe2095b7ae3ababbfa
#
_entry.id   b2abde3f359fd3fe2095b7ae3ababbfa
#
_cell.length_a   1.000
_cell.length_b   1.000
_cell.length_c   1.000
_cell.angle_alpha   90.00
_cell.angle_beta   90.00
_cell.angle_gamma   90.00
#
_symmetry.space_group_name_H-M   'P 1'
#
loop_
_entity.id
_entity.type
_entity.pdbx_description
1 polymer ?
#
loop_
_entity_poly.entity_id
_entity_poly.type
_entity_poly.pdbx_seq_one_letter_code
_entity_poly.pdbx_strand_id
1 'polypeptide(L)'
;LGDAVRAYGVKLALENLGYKSELIAYSDDLDGLRKIPEGLKVDAADIGRRVSDIDDPLCDKHDSFGEHMSSMLLEGLEAVGIKEYVHKTAHETYKNNLLKDQIHEILVNSKKIGDKIEEMTGQEKFQTVIPYFPICSECDKLYTTESFEYIEEEKKVRYRCKDSEIGSNKILGCG
;
A
#
# COMPACT_ATOMS: atom_id res chain seq x y z
N LEU A 1 -14.67 -1.02 -3.34
CA LEU A 1 -15.94 -1.67 -2.97
C LEU A 1 -16.17 -3.00 -3.73
N GLY A 2 -15.97 -3.06 -5.07
CA GLY A 2 -16.21 -4.27 -5.86
C GLY A 2 -15.45 -5.50 -5.38
N ASP A 3 -14.20 -5.37 -5.02
CA ASP A 3 -13.37 -6.48 -4.52
C ASP A 3 -13.86 -6.97 -3.14
N ALA A 4 -14.27 -6.04 -2.27
CA ALA A 4 -14.81 -6.38 -0.96
C ALA A 4 -16.15 -7.16 -1.09
N VAL A 5 -17.02 -6.78 -2.03
CA VAL A 5 -18.27 -7.51 -2.31
C VAL A 5 -17.99 -8.92 -2.85
N ARG A 6 -16.98 -9.09 -3.73
CA ARG A 6 -16.56 -10.44 -4.20
C ARG A 6 -16.01 -11.28 -3.06
N ALA A 7 -15.15 -10.70 -2.20
CA ALA A 7 -14.59 -11.39 -1.04
C ALA A 7 -15.71 -11.81 -0.06
N TYR A 8 -16.73 -10.98 0.13
CA TYR A 8 -17.89 -11.32 0.93
C TYR A 8 -18.67 -12.52 0.33
N GLY A 9 -18.85 -12.56 -0.99
CA GLY A 9 -19.43 -13.72 -1.65
C GLY A 9 -18.66 -15.01 -1.40
N VAL A 10 -17.31 -14.95 -1.41
CA VAL A 10 -16.44 -16.09 -1.08
C VAL A 10 -16.61 -16.48 0.40
N LYS A 11 -16.66 -15.50 1.32
CA LYS A 11 -16.93 -15.74 2.75
C LYS A 11 -18.22 -16.55 2.93
N LEU A 12 -19.33 -16.10 2.32
CA LEU A 12 -20.61 -16.79 2.40
C LEU A 12 -20.56 -18.21 1.84
N ALA A 13 -19.87 -18.41 0.72
CA ALA A 13 -19.71 -19.75 0.14
C ALA A 13 -18.92 -20.69 1.06
N LEU A 14 -17.86 -20.21 1.68
CA LEU A 14 -17.07 -20.99 2.65
C LEU A 14 -17.90 -21.36 3.89
N GLU A 15 -18.69 -20.43 4.42
CA GLU A 15 -19.55 -20.68 5.57
C GLU A 15 -20.67 -21.70 5.26
N ASN A 16 -21.24 -21.61 4.05
CA ASN A 16 -22.21 -22.61 3.58
C ASN A 16 -21.60 -24.03 3.46
N LEU A 17 -20.30 -24.12 3.24
CA LEU A 17 -19.54 -25.39 3.24
C LEU A 17 -19.08 -25.82 4.65
N GLY A 18 -19.43 -25.07 5.69
CA GLY A 18 -19.07 -25.37 7.08
C GLY A 18 -17.70 -24.87 7.54
N TYR A 19 -17.02 -24.04 6.74
CA TYR A 19 -15.76 -23.43 7.14
C TYR A 19 -16.00 -22.14 7.93
N LYS A 20 -15.13 -21.86 8.89
CA LYS A 20 -15.08 -20.54 9.54
C LYS A 20 -14.28 -19.61 8.65
N SER A 21 -14.81 -18.43 8.38
CA SER A 21 -14.15 -17.39 7.57
C SER A 21 -14.35 -16.00 8.18
N GLU A 22 -13.40 -15.11 7.94
CA GLU A 22 -13.48 -13.71 8.36
C GLU A 22 -13.27 -12.82 7.12
N LEU A 23 -14.06 -11.77 6.99
CA LEU A 23 -13.86 -10.74 5.98
C LEU A 23 -12.98 -9.62 6.56
N ILE A 24 -11.87 -9.35 5.90
CA ILE A 24 -11.02 -8.22 6.26
C ILE A 24 -11.21 -7.12 5.21
N ALA A 25 -11.73 -5.97 5.64
CA ALA A 25 -11.72 -4.73 4.86
C ALA A 25 -10.36 -4.05 5.10
N TYR A 26 -9.43 -4.21 4.16
CA TYR A 26 -8.09 -3.65 4.26
C TYR A 26 -8.00 -2.35 3.46
N SER A 27 -7.68 -1.24 4.14
CA SER A 27 -7.44 0.05 3.51
C SER A 27 -5.94 0.25 3.26
N ASP A 28 -5.55 0.40 1.99
CA ASP A 28 -4.16 0.66 1.60
C ASP A 28 -3.86 2.16 1.65
N ASP A 29 -3.92 2.71 2.85
CA ASP A 29 -3.72 4.13 3.15
C ASP A 29 -2.24 4.58 3.17
N LEU A 30 -1.31 3.63 3.01
CA LEU A 30 0.10 3.91 2.76
C LEU A 30 0.44 4.06 1.28
N ASP A 31 -0.50 3.79 0.38
CA ASP A 31 -0.26 4.03 -1.05
C ASP A 31 0.00 5.53 -1.30
N GLY A 32 0.91 5.82 -2.21
CA GLY A 32 1.27 7.21 -2.53
C GLY A 32 0.25 7.86 -3.45
N LEU A 33 0.01 9.16 -3.29
CA LEU A 33 -0.81 9.93 -4.21
C LEU A 33 -0.17 9.94 -5.59
N ARG A 34 -0.82 9.32 -6.58
CA ARG A 34 -0.30 9.19 -7.95
C ARG A 34 -0.69 10.36 -8.86
N LYS A 35 -1.80 10.98 -8.58
CA LYS A 35 -2.33 12.14 -9.29
C LYS A 35 -3.30 12.89 -8.39
N ILE A 36 -3.44 14.18 -8.61
CA ILE A 36 -4.48 14.97 -7.95
C ILE A 36 -5.79 14.73 -8.70
N PRO A 37 -6.83 14.18 -8.02
CA PRO A 37 -8.14 14.04 -8.65
C PRO A 37 -8.71 15.41 -9.04
N GLU A 38 -9.42 15.46 -10.17
CA GLU A 38 -10.04 16.70 -10.65
C GLU A 38 -11.00 17.28 -9.60
N GLY A 39 -10.89 18.56 -9.33
CA GLY A 39 -11.74 19.26 -8.35
C GLY A 39 -11.23 19.22 -6.91
N LEU A 40 -10.20 18.43 -6.58
CA LEU A 40 -9.60 18.44 -5.24
C LEU A 40 -8.50 19.50 -5.10
N LYS A 41 -8.45 20.12 -3.92
CA LYS A 41 -7.42 21.09 -3.55
C LYS A 41 -6.31 20.38 -2.76
N VAL A 42 -5.42 19.75 -3.49
CA VAL A 42 -4.22 19.07 -2.94
C VAL A 42 -3.01 19.74 -3.53
N ASP A 43 -1.94 19.91 -2.75
CA ASP A 43 -0.69 20.49 -3.24
C ASP A 43 -0.02 19.52 -4.24
N ALA A 44 0.52 20.06 -5.32
CA ALA A 44 1.30 19.27 -6.28
C ALA A 44 2.56 18.64 -5.63
N ALA A 45 3.08 19.22 -4.55
CA ALA A 45 4.17 18.68 -3.77
C ALA A 45 3.82 17.35 -3.07
N ASP A 46 2.53 17.09 -2.83
CA ASP A 46 2.06 15.86 -2.20
C ASP A 46 2.02 14.65 -3.15
N ILE A 47 2.22 14.86 -4.45
CA ILE A 47 2.33 13.74 -5.40
C ILE A 47 3.54 12.88 -5.00
N GLY A 48 3.25 11.60 -4.76
CA GLY A 48 4.20 10.60 -4.27
C GLY A 48 4.23 10.42 -2.75
N ARG A 49 3.60 11.33 -1.97
CA ARG A 49 3.42 11.14 -0.51
C ARG A 49 2.27 10.18 -0.22
N ARG A 50 2.34 9.54 0.91
CA ARG A 50 1.28 8.61 1.38
C ARG A 50 -0.03 9.37 1.57
N VAL A 51 -1.15 8.77 1.18
CA VAL A 51 -2.46 9.41 1.38
C VAL A 51 -2.84 9.54 2.86
N SER A 52 -2.22 8.75 3.74
CA SER A 52 -2.34 8.89 5.21
C SER A 52 -1.66 10.14 5.79
N ASP A 53 -0.76 10.78 5.03
CA ASP A 53 0.00 11.95 5.47
C ASP A 53 -0.42 13.24 4.75
N ILE A 54 -1.48 13.18 3.97
CA ILE A 54 -2.06 14.32 3.26
C ILE A 54 -3.33 14.73 4.00
N ASP A 55 -3.43 16.01 4.36
CA ASP A 55 -4.63 16.55 4.97
C ASP A 55 -5.86 16.24 4.13
N ASP A 56 -7.01 15.99 4.78
CA ASP A 56 -8.24 15.68 4.06
C ASP A 56 -8.70 16.88 3.21
N PRO A 57 -8.68 16.78 1.86
CA PRO A 57 -9.10 17.89 1.00
C PRO A 57 -10.62 17.98 0.82
N LEU A 58 -11.38 17.09 1.43
CA LEU A 58 -12.82 16.94 1.21
C LEU A 58 -13.67 17.44 2.39
N CYS A 59 -13.15 17.31 3.63
CA CYS A 59 -13.87 17.77 4.82
C CYS A 59 -12.91 17.91 6.02
N ASP A 60 -13.42 18.52 7.11
CA ASP A 60 -12.67 18.73 8.36
C ASP A 60 -12.93 17.63 9.42
N LYS A 61 -13.45 16.46 8.99
CA LYS A 61 -13.84 15.39 9.94
C LYS A 61 -12.82 14.28 10.07
N HIS A 62 -11.93 14.16 9.09
CA HIS A 62 -10.90 13.14 9.04
C HIS A 62 -9.52 13.78 9.12
N ASP A 63 -8.59 13.13 9.79
CA ASP A 63 -7.22 13.63 9.97
C ASP A 63 -6.40 13.52 8.67
N SER A 64 -6.81 12.67 7.74
CA SER A 64 -6.10 12.51 6.46
C SER A 64 -7.02 12.11 5.30
N PHE A 65 -6.52 12.34 4.09
CA PHE A 65 -7.19 11.86 2.87
C PHE A 65 -7.35 10.33 2.86
N GLY A 66 -6.36 9.59 3.37
CA GLY A 66 -6.42 8.15 3.52
C GLY A 66 -7.55 7.69 4.45
N GLU A 67 -7.73 8.38 5.58
CA GLU A 67 -8.82 8.11 6.52
C GLU A 67 -10.20 8.38 5.88
N HIS A 68 -10.34 9.51 5.16
CA HIS A 68 -11.56 9.83 4.44
C HIS A 68 -11.93 8.73 3.43
N MET A 69 -10.97 8.30 2.61
CA MET A 69 -11.21 7.24 1.62
C MET A 69 -11.55 5.90 2.28
N SER A 70 -10.96 5.62 3.45
CA SER A 70 -11.29 4.43 4.26
C SER A 70 -12.73 4.51 4.79
N SER A 71 -13.16 5.66 5.32
CA SER A 71 -14.52 5.84 5.80
C SER A 71 -15.56 5.63 4.70
N MET A 72 -15.30 6.15 3.49
CA MET A 72 -16.17 5.93 2.32
C MET A 72 -16.26 4.45 1.93
N LEU A 73 -15.17 3.68 2.06
CA LEU A 73 -15.21 2.23 1.83
C LEU A 73 -16.15 1.56 2.84
N LEU A 74 -16.03 1.87 4.13
CA LEU A 74 -16.83 1.27 5.19
C LEU A 74 -18.30 1.63 5.06
N GLU A 75 -18.62 2.90 4.81
CA GLU A 75 -19.98 3.35 4.52
C GLU A 75 -20.59 2.63 3.31
N GLY A 76 -19.77 2.43 2.25
CA GLY A 76 -20.18 1.68 1.08
C GLY A 76 -20.48 0.20 1.38
N LEU A 77 -19.70 -0.45 2.26
CA LEU A 77 -19.96 -1.82 2.71
C LEU A 77 -21.29 -1.90 3.48
N GLU A 78 -21.50 -0.99 4.41
CA GLU A 78 -22.76 -0.93 5.18
C GLU A 78 -23.97 -0.67 4.28
N ALA A 79 -23.86 0.24 3.32
CA ALA A 79 -24.93 0.56 2.37
C ALA A 79 -25.36 -0.64 1.52
N VAL A 80 -24.43 -1.57 1.22
CA VAL A 80 -24.77 -2.83 0.52
C VAL A 80 -25.07 -4.01 1.46
N GLY A 81 -25.23 -3.72 2.77
CA GLY A 81 -25.64 -4.71 3.77
C GLY A 81 -24.51 -5.59 4.32
N ILE A 82 -23.25 -5.30 4.02
CA ILE A 82 -22.07 -6.00 4.57
C ILE A 82 -21.69 -5.33 5.88
N LYS A 83 -21.99 -5.99 7.02
CA LYS A 83 -21.74 -5.45 8.37
C LYS A 83 -20.73 -6.23 9.18
N GLU A 84 -20.46 -7.48 8.81
CA GLU A 84 -19.54 -8.37 9.51
C GLU A 84 -18.19 -8.39 8.80
N TYR A 85 -17.30 -7.50 9.20
CA TYR A 85 -15.92 -7.43 8.74
C TYR A 85 -15.00 -6.89 9.83
N VAL A 86 -13.71 -7.19 9.70
CA VAL A 86 -12.65 -6.55 10.48
C VAL A 86 -11.99 -5.49 9.59
N HIS A 87 -11.99 -4.23 10.03
CA HIS A 87 -11.26 -3.18 9.34
C HIS A 87 -9.80 -3.14 9.79
N LYS A 88 -8.89 -3.04 8.84
CA LYS A 88 -7.45 -2.83 9.07
C LYS A 88 -6.94 -1.82 8.06
N THR A 89 -5.96 -1.01 8.47
CA THR A 89 -5.25 -0.09 7.59
C THR A 89 -3.81 -0.52 7.37
N ALA A 90 -3.22 -0.17 6.25
CA ALA A 90 -1.80 -0.37 6.00
C ALA A 90 -0.96 0.43 7.00
N HIS A 91 -1.32 1.69 7.26
CA HIS A 91 -0.64 2.55 8.24
C HIS A 91 -0.50 1.86 9.60
N GLU A 92 -1.61 1.40 10.19
CA GLU A 92 -1.59 0.72 11.48
C GLU A 92 -0.83 -0.61 11.43
N THR A 93 -0.98 -1.35 10.35
CA THR A 93 -0.32 -2.65 10.14
C THR A 93 1.21 -2.49 10.18
N TYR A 94 1.74 -1.53 9.45
CA TYR A 94 3.19 -1.27 9.42
C TYR A 94 3.69 -0.58 10.69
N LYS A 95 2.97 0.41 11.21
CA LYS A 95 3.31 1.13 12.45
C LYS A 95 3.43 0.19 13.64
N ASN A 96 2.55 -0.80 13.74
CA ASN A 96 2.56 -1.80 14.79
C ASN A 96 3.45 -3.01 14.50
N ASN A 97 4.24 -2.98 13.44
CA ASN A 97 5.16 -4.05 13.02
C ASN A 97 4.50 -5.42 12.84
N LEU A 98 3.22 -5.48 12.44
CA LEU A 98 2.47 -6.73 12.34
C LEU A 98 2.97 -7.65 11.20
N LEU A 99 3.72 -7.11 10.23
CA LEU A 99 4.29 -7.84 9.10
C LEU A 99 5.83 -7.94 9.16
N LYS A 100 6.43 -7.62 10.32
CA LYS A 100 7.89 -7.52 10.44
C LYS A 100 8.62 -8.81 10.03
N ASP A 101 8.14 -9.96 10.47
CA ASP A 101 8.78 -11.24 10.20
C ASP A 101 8.58 -11.65 8.73
N GLN A 102 7.40 -11.41 8.16
CA GLN A 102 7.10 -11.66 6.75
C GLN A 102 7.95 -10.77 5.83
N ILE A 103 8.12 -9.49 6.19
CA ILE A 103 8.99 -8.56 5.45
C ILE A 103 10.44 -9.06 5.50
N HIS A 104 10.92 -9.48 6.67
CA HIS A 104 12.26 -10.05 6.82
C HIS A 104 12.46 -11.26 5.89
N GLU A 105 11.55 -12.21 5.89
CA GLU A 105 11.57 -13.39 5.03
C GLU A 105 11.60 -13.03 3.54
N ILE A 106 10.81 -12.03 3.12
CA ILE A 106 10.80 -11.54 1.74
C ILE A 106 12.16 -10.93 1.39
N LEU A 107 12.74 -10.13 2.28
CA LEU A 107 14.00 -9.44 2.04
C LEU A 107 15.17 -10.41 1.94
N VAL A 108 15.26 -11.40 2.83
CA VAL A 108 16.28 -12.45 2.81
C VAL A 108 16.19 -13.29 1.53
N ASN A 109 14.97 -13.57 1.06
CA ASN A 109 14.73 -14.37 -0.13
C ASN A 109 14.52 -13.55 -1.41
N SER A 110 14.82 -12.25 -1.40
CA SER A 110 14.50 -11.32 -2.49
C SER A 110 14.99 -11.78 -3.86
N LYS A 111 16.22 -12.28 -3.95
CA LYS A 111 16.77 -12.82 -5.21
C LYS A 111 15.97 -14.02 -5.70
N LYS A 112 15.71 -15.00 -4.84
CA LYS A 112 14.91 -16.19 -5.21
C LYS A 112 13.51 -15.84 -5.65
N ILE A 113 12.91 -14.83 -5.01
CA ILE A 113 11.58 -14.30 -5.37
C ILE A 113 11.65 -13.64 -6.75
N GLY A 114 12.68 -12.82 -7.00
CA GLY A 114 12.90 -12.17 -8.31
C GLY A 114 13.06 -13.18 -9.43
N ASP A 115 13.90 -14.20 -9.24
CA ASP A 115 14.12 -15.30 -10.20
C ASP A 115 12.77 -16.02 -10.52
N LYS A 116 11.96 -16.25 -9.49
CA LYS A 116 10.66 -16.92 -9.66
C LYS A 116 9.62 -16.06 -10.38
N ILE A 117 9.61 -14.76 -10.10
CA ILE A 117 8.73 -13.80 -10.79
C ILE A 117 9.12 -13.73 -12.27
N GLU A 118 10.41 -13.65 -12.60
CA GLU A 118 10.87 -13.66 -13.99
C GLU A 118 10.45 -14.96 -14.71
N GLU A 119 10.72 -16.12 -14.10
CA GLU A 119 10.32 -17.43 -14.67
C GLU A 119 8.82 -17.49 -14.99
N MET A 120 7.97 -16.96 -14.08
CA MET A 120 6.51 -17.08 -14.21
C MET A 120 5.86 -16.01 -15.07
N THR A 121 6.42 -14.81 -15.12
CA THR A 121 5.76 -13.62 -15.69
C THR A 121 6.58 -12.91 -16.77
N GLY A 122 7.87 -13.24 -16.89
CA GLY A 122 8.81 -12.52 -17.74
C GLY A 122 9.22 -11.14 -17.23
N GLN A 123 8.89 -10.79 -15.97
CA GLN A 123 9.26 -9.49 -15.38
C GLN A 123 10.67 -9.54 -14.78
N GLU A 124 11.61 -8.83 -15.36
CA GLU A 124 13.01 -8.77 -14.91
C GLU A 124 13.26 -7.73 -13.80
N LYS A 125 12.30 -6.87 -13.49
CA LYS A 125 12.46 -5.76 -12.53
C LYS A 125 13.09 -6.21 -11.20
N PHE A 126 12.64 -7.33 -10.65
CA PHE A 126 13.08 -7.82 -9.35
C PHE A 126 14.37 -8.64 -9.38
N GLN A 127 15.05 -8.71 -10.52
CA GLN A 127 16.43 -9.19 -10.60
C GLN A 127 17.44 -8.19 -10.01
N THR A 128 17.12 -6.89 -10.10
CA THR A 128 18.03 -5.80 -9.69
C THR A 128 17.46 -4.93 -8.57
N VAL A 129 16.17 -5.00 -8.31
CA VAL A 129 15.46 -4.22 -7.30
C VAL A 129 14.84 -5.15 -6.27
N ILE A 130 15.14 -4.89 -5.00
CA ILE A 130 14.49 -5.61 -3.89
C ILE A 130 13.00 -5.20 -3.85
N PRO A 131 12.05 -6.14 -3.67
CA PRO A 131 10.61 -5.86 -3.64
C PRO A 131 10.17 -5.20 -2.32
N TYR A 132 10.81 -4.11 -1.97
CA TYR A 132 10.52 -3.29 -0.80
C TYR A 132 10.76 -1.81 -1.14
N PHE A 133 9.75 -0.99 -0.94
CA PHE A 133 9.77 0.42 -1.29
C PHE A 133 9.65 1.26 -0.01
N PRO A 134 10.79 1.62 0.62
CA PRO A 134 10.76 2.47 1.80
C PRO A 134 10.32 3.88 1.43
N ILE A 135 9.74 4.56 2.41
CA ILE A 135 9.46 5.98 2.30
C ILE A 135 10.81 6.71 2.44
N CYS A 136 11.06 7.66 1.55
CA CYS A 136 12.29 8.44 1.63
C CYS A 136 12.30 9.30 2.91
N SER A 137 13.36 9.18 3.71
CA SER A 137 13.53 9.94 4.96
C SER A 137 13.68 11.45 4.77
N GLU A 138 14.02 11.90 3.55
CA GLU A 138 14.30 13.31 3.26
C GLU A 138 13.10 14.02 2.59
N CYS A 139 12.35 13.33 1.72
CA CYS A 139 11.27 13.94 0.95
C CYS A 139 9.89 13.30 1.16
N ASP A 140 9.78 12.33 2.06
CA ASP A 140 8.55 11.60 2.42
C ASP A 140 7.78 10.96 1.26
N LYS A 141 8.46 10.72 0.11
CA LYS A 141 7.87 10.13 -1.07
C LYS A 141 8.14 8.63 -1.15
N LEU A 142 7.15 7.91 -1.61
CA LEU A 142 7.19 6.45 -1.71
C LEU A 142 7.75 5.98 -3.06
N TYR A 143 7.32 6.58 -4.17
CA TYR A 143 7.61 6.07 -5.51
C TYR A 143 8.98 6.47 -6.07
N THR A 144 9.70 7.32 -5.34
CA THR A 144 11.04 7.78 -5.71
C THR A 144 12.13 6.85 -5.18
N THR A 145 11.81 5.92 -4.30
CA THR A 145 12.78 5.02 -3.67
C THR A 145 12.97 3.73 -4.45
N GLU A 146 14.21 3.30 -4.58
CA GLU A 146 14.62 2.04 -5.19
C GLU A 146 15.58 1.32 -4.26
N SER A 147 15.11 0.23 -3.65
CA SER A 147 15.90 -0.60 -2.75
C SER A 147 16.83 -1.51 -3.53
N PHE A 148 18.11 -1.59 -3.13
CA PHE A 148 19.12 -2.38 -3.81
C PHE A 148 19.93 -3.32 -2.91
N GLU A 149 19.86 -3.17 -1.60
CA GLU A 149 20.57 -4.02 -0.64
C GLU A 149 19.78 -4.18 0.66
N TYR A 150 19.74 -5.39 1.17
CA TYR A 150 19.26 -5.68 2.52
C TYR A 150 20.43 -6.13 3.39
N ILE A 151 20.68 -5.41 4.48
CA ILE A 151 21.72 -5.74 5.48
C ILE A 151 21.01 -6.53 6.59
N GLU A 152 21.13 -7.85 6.53
CA GLU A 152 20.37 -8.75 7.39
C GLU A 152 20.72 -8.56 8.88
N GLU A 153 22.00 -8.43 9.22
CA GLU A 153 22.49 -8.28 10.58
C GLU A 153 21.96 -7.01 11.26
N GLU A 154 21.77 -5.94 10.47
CA GLU A 154 21.25 -4.65 10.96
C GLU A 154 19.74 -4.51 10.75
N LYS A 155 19.11 -5.42 9.99
CA LYS A 155 17.71 -5.34 9.54
C LYS A 155 17.40 -4.01 8.84
N LYS A 156 18.32 -3.56 8.00
CA LYS A 156 18.22 -2.30 7.25
C LYS A 156 18.21 -2.54 5.76
N VAL A 157 17.44 -1.71 5.06
CA VAL A 157 17.41 -1.64 3.59
C VAL A 157 18.14 -0.39 3.14
N ARG A 158 19.07 -0.55 2.19
CA ARG A 158 19.66 0.58 1.46
C ARG A 158 18.84 0.87 0.22
N TYR A 159 18.56 2.14 0.00
CA TYR A 159 17.81 2.61 -1.16
C TYR A 159 18.45 3.87 -1.75
N ARG A 160 18.05 4.20 -2.96
CA ARG A 160 18.31 5.49 -3.62
C ARG A 160 16.99 6.18 -3.83
N CYS A 161 16.96 7.50 -3.58
CA CYS A 161 15.85 8.34 -3.96
C CYS A 161 16.17 8.97 -5.31
N LYS A 162 15.36 8.75 -6.32
CA LYS A 162 15.56 9.25 -7.69
C LYS A 162 14.22 9.68 -8.30
N ASP A 163 14.29 10.49 -9.34
CA ASP A 163 13.11 10.82 -10.12
C ASP A 163 12.42 9.54 -10.60
N SER A 164 11.10 9.56 -10.60
CA SER A 164 10.28 8.48 -11.12
C SER A 164 9.10 9.02 -11.92
N GLU A 165 8.49 8.16 -12.71
CA GLU A 165 7.29 8.48 -13.49
C GLU A 165 6.17 7.53 -13.11
N ILE A 166 4.99 8.09 -12.84
CA ILE A 166 3.76 7.32 -12.59
C ILE A 166 2.67 7.85 -13.51
N GLY A 167 2.31 7.05 -14.52
CA GLY A 167 1.46 7.49 -15.60
C GLY A 167 2.09 8.67 -16.35
N SER A 168 1.43 9.81 -16.36
CA SER A 168 1.92 11.06 -16.97
C SER A 168 2.63 11.99 -15.99
N ASN A 169 2.70 11.64 -14.71
CA ASN A 169 3.26 12.50 -13.67
C ASN A 169 4.72 12.15 -13.38
N LYS A 170 5.58 13.16 -13.47
CA LYS A 170 6.96 13.07 -12.99
C LYS A 170 7.00 13.42 -11.51
N ILE A 171 7.56 12.52 -10.68
CA ILE A 171 7.78 12.72 -9.28
C ILE A 171 9.27 12.91 -9.05
N LEU A 172 9.63 14.06 -8.49
CA LEU A 172 11.04 14.38 -8.25
C LEU A 172 11.52 13.70 -6.96
N GLY A 173 12.62 12.97 -7.04
CA GLY A 173 13.38 12.51 -5.91
C GLY A 173 14.25 13.62 -5.31
N CYS A 174 14.89 13.34 -4.18
CA CYS A 174 15.80 14.30 -3.51
C CYS A 174 17.30 14.01 -3.73
N GLY A 175 17.65 12.93 -4.46
CA GLY A 175 19.04 12.53 -4.76
C GLY A 175 19.57 11.40 -3.91
#